data_7204409db9b6558671d1aa5490c771f7
#
_entry.id   7204409db9b6558671d1aa5490c771f7
#
_cell.length_a   1.000
_cell.length_b   1.000
_cell.length_c   1.000
_cell.angle_alpha   90.00
_cell.angle_beta   90.00
_cell.angle_gamma   90.00
#
_symmetry.space_group_name_H-M   'P 1'
#
loop_
_entity.id
_entity.type
_entity.pdbx_description
1 polymer ?
#
loop_
_entity_poly.entity_id
_entity_poly.type
_entity_poly.pdbx_seq_one_letter_code
_entity_poly.pdbx_strand_id
1 'polypeptide(L)' 'EKSIEELPDKCKLVFVKKRFENKKNKEIADELGITLKAVEANITRATKFLKLRLSHYVLLIIIYCFLQF' A
#
# COMPACT_ATOMS: atom_id res chain seq x y z
N GLU A 1 8.55 -9.14 2.95
CA GLU A 1 7.51 -10.15 2.75
C GLU A 1 6.72 -10.37 4.02
N LYS A 2 7.41 -10.73 5.10
CA LYS A 2 6.70 -10.93 6.36
C LYS A 2 5.99 -9.68 6.81
N SER A 3 6.61 -8.52 6.59
CA SER A 3 6.03 -7.25 7.00
C SER A 3 4.71 -6.99 6.25
N ILE A 4 4.66 -7.34 4.97
CA ILE A 4 3.44 -7.16 4.19
C ILE A 4 2.35 -8.10 4.69
N GLU A 5 2.72 -9.32 5.03
CA GLU A 5 1.73 -10.29 5.50
C GLU A 5 1.18 -9.97 6.88
N GLU A 6 1.89 -9.14 7.64
CA GLU A 6 1.40 -8.71 8.95
C GLU A 6 0.39 -7.57 8.87
N LEU A 7 0.21 -6.98 7.69
CA LEU A 7 -0.77 -5.91 7.52
C LEU A 7 -2.19 -6.46 7.65
N PRO A 8 -3.13 -5.63 8.13
CA PRO A 8 -4.54 -6.02 8.10
C PRO A 8 -4.94 -6.38 6.68
N ASP A 9 -5.86 -7.33 6.54
CA ASP A 9 -6.23 -7.89 5.25
C ASP A 9 -6.57 -6.83 4.21
N LYS A 10 -7.36 -5.83 4.57
CA LYS A 10 -7.76 -4.81 3.62
C LYS A 10 -6.59 -3.93 3.21
N CYS A 11 -5.74 -3.58 4.15
CA CYS A 11 -4.55 -2.79 3.84
C CYS A 11 -3.61 -3.57 2.94
N LYS A 12 -3.45 -4.86 3.23
CA LYS A 12 -2.59 -5.72 2.44
C LYS A 12 -3.11 -5.82 1.01
N LEU A 13 -4.41 -5.99 0.84
CA LEU A 13 -5.02 -6.11 -0.48
C LEU A 13 -4.83 -4.83 -1.29
N VAL A 14 -5.09 -3.68 -0.67
CA VAL A 14 -4.90 -2.40 -1.34
C VAL A 14 -3.43 -2.20 -1.72
N PHE A 15 -2.53 -2.51 -0.79
CA PHE A 15 -1.10 -2.36 -1.02
C PHE A 15 -0.63 -3.22 -2.19
N VAL A 16 -1.07 -4.46 -2.25
CA VAL A 16 -0.69 -5.38 -3.32
C VAL A 16 -1.18 -4.86 -4.66
N LYS A 17 -2.43 -4.41 -4.73
CA LYS A 17 -2.97 -3.88 -5.98
C LYS A 17 -2.22 -2.64 -6.44
N LYS A 18 -1.89 -1.76 -5.52
CA LYS A 18 -1.17 -0.54 -5.86
C LYS A 18 0.26 -0.83 -6.29
N ARG A 19 0.95 -1.67 -5.53
CA ARG A 19 2.38 -1.86 -5.69
C ARG A 19 2.75 -2.90 -6.75
N PHE A 20 2.01 -4.00 -6.78
CA PHE A 20 2.37 -5.12 -7.65
C PHE A 20 1.52 -5.20 -8.92
N GLU A 21 0.31 -4.67 -8.89
CA GLU A 21 -0.56 -4.69 -10.06
C GLU A 21 -0.63 -3.34 -10.77
N ASN A 22 0.06 -2.34 -10.23
CA ASN A 22 0.15 -1.00 -10.83
C ASN A 22 -1.22 -0.36 -11.08
N LYS A 23 -2.19 -0.67 -10.23
CA LYS A 23 -3.51 -0.10 -10.39
C LYS A 23 -3.59 1.30 -9.82
N LYS A 24 -4.41 2.13 -10.45
CA LYS A 24 -4.65 3.47 -9.93
C LYS A 24 -5.59 3.39 -8.73
N ASN A 25 -5.51 4.38 -7.85
CA ASN A 25 -6.33 4.37 -6.64
C ASN A 25 -7.82 4.23 -6.96
N LYS A 26 -8.26 4.91 -8.02
CA LYS A 26 -9.65 4.84 -8.42
C LYS A 26 -10.04 3.43 -8.86
N GLU A 27 -9.14 2.76 -9.57
CA GLU A 27 -9.38 1.39 -10.00
C GLU A 27 -9.48 0.45 -8.82
N ILE A 28 -8.61 0.64 -7.83
CA ILE A 28 -8.64 -0.17 -6.61
C ILE A 28 -9.96 0.05 -5.88
N ALA A 29 -10.38 1.30 -5.77
CA ALA A 29 -11.64 1.64 -5.11
C ALA A 29 -12.81 0.92 -5.79
N ASP A 30 -12.84 0.96 -7.12
CA ASP A 30 -13.90 0.31 -7.87
C ASP A 30 -13.90 -1.20 -7.69
N GLU A 31 -12.71 -1.81 -7.73
CA GLU A 31 -12.62 -3.26 -7.60
C GLU A 31 -13.03 -3.76 -6.23
N LEU A 32 -12.70 -3.00 -5.20
CA LEU A 32 -12.96 -3.42 -3.82
C LEU A 32 -14.30 -2.91 -3.30
N GLY A 33 -14.99 -2.08 -4.07
CA GLY A 33 -16.26 -1.51 -3.63
C GLY A 33 -16.11 -0.58 -2.45
N ILE A 34 -15.03 0.18 -2.40
CA ILE A 34 -14.77 1.14 -1.33
C ILE A 34 -14.52 2.52 -1.95
N THR A 35 -14.50 3.54 -1.10
CA THR A 35 -14.28 4.90 -1.60
C THR A 35 -12.81 5.15 -1.91
N LEU A 36 -12.56 6.14 -2.77
CA LEU A 36 -11.20 6.55 -3.07
C LEU A 36 -10.47 6.97 -1.79
N LYS A 37 -11.17 7.66 -0.92
CA LYS A 37 -10.59 8.10 0.34
C LYS A 37 -10.18 6.90 1.21
N ALA A 38 -10.97 5.83 1.18
CA ALA A 38 -10.64 4.62 1.91
C ALA A 38 -9.39 3.96 1.35
N VAL A 39 -9.23 3.97 0.02
CA VAL A 39 -8.02 3.44 -0.60
C VAL A 39 -6.80 4.24 -0.13
N GLU A 40 -6.90 5.57 -0.17
CA GLU A 40 -5.79 6.42 0.26
C GLU A 40 -5.45 6.21 1.73
N ALA A 41 -6.47 6.04 2.57
CA ALA A 41 -6.25 5.79 3.99
C ALA A 41 -5.54 4.47 4.22
N ASN A 42 -5.92 3.43 3.45
CA ASN A 42 -5.27 2.13 3.57
C ASN A 42 -3.83 2.16 3.10
N ILE A 43 -3.55 2.89 2.03
CA ILE A 43 -2.18 3.04 1.54
C ILE A 43 -1.32 3.75 2.59
N THR A 44 -1.86 4.82 3.19
CA THR A 44 -1.15 5.55 4.24
C THR A 44 -0.87 4.64 5.43
N ARG A 45 -1.86 3.85 5.83
CA ARG A 45 -1.71 2.94 6.97
C ARG A 45 -0.65 1.89 6.67
N ALA A 46 -0.67 1.31 5.47
CA ALA A 46 0.32 0.32 5.08
C ALA A 46 1.72 0.92 5.08
N THR A 47 1.86 2.12 4.55
CA THR A 47 3.14 2.79 4.51
C THR A 47 3.69 3.04 5.91
N LYS A 48 2.83 3.51 6.83
CA LYS A 48 3.26 3.73 8.21
C LYS A 48 3.66 2.44 8.89
N PHE A 49 2.88 1.38 8.67
CA PHE A 49 3.19 0.08 9.25
C PHE A 49 4.56 -0.41 8.80
N LEU A 50 4.81 -0.35 7.50
CA LEU A 50 6.07 -0.80 6.94
C LEU A 50 7.23 0.07 7.39
N LYS A 51 6.98 1.37 7.57
CA LYS A 51 8.00 2.30 8.05
C LYS A 51 8.51 1.89 9.42
N LEU A 52 7.63 1.38 10.28
CA LEU A 52 8.01 0.96 11.62
C LEU A 52 8.72 -0.38 11.63
N ARG A 53 8.53 -1.20 10.60
CA ARG A 53 9.03 -2.57 10.58
C ARG A 53 10.26 -2.77 9.70
N LEU A 54 10.52 -1.86 8.79
CA LEU A 54 11.60 -2.01 7.81
C LEU A 54 12.72 -1.01 8.09
N SER A 55 13.91 -1.34 7.59
CA SER A 55 15.04 -0.46 7.75
C SER A 55 14.83 0.81 6.93
N HIS A 56 15.56 1.87 7.30
CA HIS A 56 15.48 3.14 6.61
C HIS A 56 15.77 2.97 5.11
N TYR A 57 16.75 2.16 4.79
CA TYR A 57 17.14 1.93 3.41
C TYR A 57 16.01 1.32 2.59
N VAL A 58 15.38 0.29 3.14
CA VAL A 58 14.26 -0.38 2.45
C VAL A 58 13.10 0.59 2.31
N LEU A 59 12.87 1.42 3.32
CA LEU A 59 11.81 2.41 3.28
C LEU A 59 12.01 3.38 2.13
N LEU A 60 13.22 3.84 1.90
CA LEU A 60 13.51 4.76 0.80
C LEU A 60 13.21 4.13 -0.55
N ILE A 61 13.50 2.85 -0.72
CA ILE A 61 13.22 2.15 -1.94
C ILE A 61 11.70 2.07 -2.17
N ILE A 62 10.96 1.77 -1.13
CA ILE A 62 9.50 1.68 -1.22
C ILE A 62 8.90 3.04 -1.58
N ILE A 63 9.36 4.10 -0.94
CA ILE A 63 8.87 5.45 -1.22
C ILE A 63 9.16 5.82 -2.68
N TYR A 64 10.34 5.52 -3.13
CA TYR A 64 10.71 5.81 -4.52
C TYR A 64 9.75 5.09 -5.48
N CYS A 65 9.47 3.84 -5.22
CA CYS A 65 8.57 3.06 -6.06
C CYS A 65 7.16 3.65 -6.08
N PHE A 66 6.68 4.11 -4.93
CA PHE A 66 5.35 4.73 -4.89
C PHE A 66 5.29 6.04 -5.65
N LEU A 67 6.39 6.80 -5.66
CA LEU A 67 6.43 8.06 -6.40
C LEU A 67 6.41 7.84 -7.90
N GLN A 68 6.84 6.68 -8.37
CA GLN A 68 6.83 6.35 -9.80
C GLN A 68 5.42 6.04 -10.30
N PHE A 69 4.53 5.69 -9.42
CA PHE A 69 3.17 5.33 -9.78
C PHE A 69 2.19 6.27 -9.10
#